data_0a8cede5cacd4747ee14c9dbb652f102
#
_entry.id   0a8cede5cacd4747ee14c9dbb652f102
#
_cell.length_a   1.000
_cell.length_b   1.000
_cell.length_c   1.000
_cell.angle_alpha   90.00
_cell.angle_beta   90.00
_cell.angle_gamma   90.00
#
_symmetry.space_group_name_H-M   'P 1'
#
loop_
_entity.id
_entity.type
_entity.pdbx_description
1 polymer ?
#
loop_
_entity_poly.entity_id
_entity_poly.type
_entity_poly.pdbx_seq_one_letter_code
_entity_poly.pdbx_strand_id
1 'polypeptide(L)'
;GNSPIRGNGEWKERGDVWSFKAMFDDPNLEGQRPMPDSIITVASFLQSQGYKTGMTGKWGLGAPNTNSVPNKMGFDFFYGYNCQRQAHTLYPSHLWKNGERDILNNKIVNKGKLSKVLDPYMEESYQDYNQNDYAPTLMHNEALGFLDRNKDNNFFLYYASPIPHLPLQAPLKWVNYYREKFGNEEPYLGDDGYYPNISPMATYAAMISYLDQQVGDIVSKLKEIRQYENTLIIFTSDNGPTFKDQVDIEFFNSTGIFVNSKKTVKGSVNEGGLRVPSIASWPKKIKPGSKSDYP
;
A
#
# COMPACT_ATOMS: atom_id res chain seq x y z
N GLY A 1 -4.32 -0.07 10.21
CA GLY A 1 -4.44 -0.01 11.66
C GLY A 1 -5.76 0.58 12.10
N ASN A 2 -6.30 0.10 13.19
CA ASN A 2 -7.49 0.69 13.80
C ASN A 2 -7.09 1.96 14.54
N SER A 3 -7.14 3.10 13.86
CA SER A 3 -6.96 4.37 14.54
C SER A 3 -8.16 4.62 15.50
N PRO A 4 -7.93 5.04 16.74
CA PRO A 4 -9.01 5.43 17.65
C PRO A 4 -9.81 6.65 17.15
N ILE A 5 -9.30 7.38 16.18
CA ILE A 5 -9.98 8.49 15.50
C ILE A 5 -11.12 7.97 14.60
N ARG A 6 -11.09 6.70 14.21
CA ARG A 6 -12.09 6.08 13.35
C ARG A 6 -13.33 5.72 14.13
N GLY A 7 -14.42 6.38 13.83
CA GLY A 7 -15.71 5.83 14.17
C GLY A 7 -16.69 6.78 14.79
N ASN A 8 -17.75 7.06 14.06
CA ASN A 8 -19.05 7.34 14.64
C ASN A 8 -19.76 6.01 14.99
N GLY A 9 -20.77 6.05 15.85
CA GLY A 9 -21.43 4.86 16.40
C GLY A 9 -22.13 3.96 15.36
N GLU A 10 -22.51 4.49 14.20
CA GLU A 10 -23.28 3.80 13.16
C GLU A 10 -22.56 2.59 12.55
N TRP A 11 -21.21 2.59 12.54
CA TRP A 11 -20.44 1.49 11.99
C TRP A 11 -20.21 0.31 12.93
N LYS A 12 -20.53 0.44 14.21
CA LYS A 12 -20.45 -0.67 15.16
C LYS A 12 -21.50 -1.75 14.86
N GLU A 13 -22.63 -1.37 14.30
CA GLU A 13 -23.73 -2.29 13.98
C GLU A 13 -23.52 -3.04 12.67
N ARG A 14 -22.82 -2.45 11.70
CA ARG A 14 -22.57 -3.08 10.39
C ARG A 14 -21.50 -4.16 10.40
N GLY A 15 -20.53 -4.08 11.30
CA GLY A 15 -19.35 -4.94 11.30
C GLY A 15 -18.45 -4.73 10.07
N ASP A 16 -17.34 -5.46 10.03
CA ASP A 16 -16.41 -5.45 8.92
C ASP A 16 -16.74 -6.55 7.93
N VAL A 17 -16.99 -6.20 6.68
CA VAL A 17 -17.19 -7.15 5.59
C VAL A 17 -15.83 -7.50 4.97
N TRP A 18 -15.51 -8.79 4.90
CA TRP A 18 -14.24 -9.28 4.36
C TRP A 18 -14.39 -9.99 3.00
N SER A 19 -15.62 -10.20 2.54
CA SER A 19 -15.89 -10.81 1.23
C SER A 19 -15.67 -9.80 0.11
N PHE A 20 -14.67 -10.05 -0.76
CA PHE A 20 -14.42 -9.23 -1.93
C PHE A 20 -15.61 -9.20 -2.89
N LYS A 21 -16.31 -10.34 -3.02
CA LYS A 21 -17.52 -10.41 -3.85
C LYS A 21 -18.65 -9.54 -3.27
N ALA A 22 -18.90 -9.60 -1.97
CA ALA A 22 -19.93 -8.76 -1.35
C ALA A 22 -19.61 -7.26 -1.50
N MET A 23 -18.36 -6.85 -1.32
CA MET A 23 -17.94 -5.47 -1.56
C MET A 23 -18.05 -5.07 -3.04
N PHE A 24 -17.83 -6.01 -3.97
CA PHE A 24 -18.03 -5.74 -5.39
C PHE A 24 -19.50 -5.57 -5.74
N ASP A 25 -20.37 -6.44 -5.21
CA ASP A 25 -21.82 -6.42 -5.49
C ASP A 25 -22.51 -5.20 -4.85
N ASP A 26 -22.06 -4.79 -3.64
CA ASP A 26 -22.60 -3.62 -2.94
C ASP A 26 -21.49 -2.65 -2.48
N PRO A 27 -21.31 -1.51 -3.17
CA PRO A 27 -20.34 -0.49 -2.79
C PRO A 27 -20.48 0.05 -1.37
N ASN A 28 -21.68 -0.02 -0.80
CA ASN A 28 -21.88 0.44 0.57
C ASN A 28 -21.21 -0.45 1.62
N LEU A 29 -20.88 -1.69 1.28
CA LEU A 29 -20.12 -2.60 2.13
C LEU A 29 -18.62 -2.35 2.03
N GLU A 30 -18.19 -1.60 1.01
CA GLU A 30 -16.81 -1.27 0.74
C GLU A 30 -16.40 -0.02 1.53
N GLY A 31 -15.56 -0.20 2.50
CA GLY A 31 -15.03 0.93 3.26
C GLY A 31 -14.93 0.65 4.74
N GLN A 32 -14.50 1.66 5.44
CA GLN A 32 -14.26 1.64 6.87
C GLN A 32 -14.95 2.85 7.51
N ARG A 33 -14.89 2.90 8.84
CA ARG A 33 -15.49 3.98 9.60
C ARG A 33 -15.02 5.34 9.10
N PRO A 34 -15.93 6.26 8.81
CA PRO A 34 -15.56 7.62 8.42
C PRO A 34 -14.88 8.37 9.56
N MET A 35 -14.00 9.29 9.21
CA MET A 35 -13.49 10.28 10.16
C MET A 35 -14.59 11.29 10.49
N PRO A 36 -14.54 11.93 11.69
CA PRO A 36 -15.41 13.06 11.99
C PRO A 36 -15.23 14.20 10.98
N ASP A 37 -16.32 14.86 10.60
CA ASP A 37 -16.33 15.94 9.61
C ASP A 37 -15.51 17.18 10.04
N SER A 38 -15.25 17.32 11.35
CA SER A 38 -14.46 18.41 11.92
C SER A 38 -12.94 18.26 11.75
N ILE A 39 -12.47 17.11 11.23
CA ILE A 39 -11.03 16.88 11.08
C ILE A 39 -10.48 17.61 9.87
N ILE A 40 -9.53 18.51 10.14
CA ILE A 40 -8.72 19.15 9.10
C ILE A 40 -7.54 18.24 8.78
N THR A 41 -7.46 17.77 7.54
CA THR A 41 -6.33 16.98 7.06
C THR A 41 -5.22 17.87 6.54
N VAL A 42 -3.98 17.34 6.43
CA VAL A 42 -2.89 18.06 5.75
C VAL A 42 -3.26 18.36 4.30
N ALA A 43 -4.00 17.48 3.65
CA ALA A 43 -4.45 17.69 2.27
C ALA A 43 -5.42 18.85 2.16
N SER A 44 -6.46 18.92 3.01
CA SER A 44 -7.43 20.03 3.00
C SER A 44 -6.78 21.36 3.37
N PHE A 45 -5.82 21.35 4.29
CA PHE A 45 -5.04 22.54 4.62
C PHE A 45 -4.22 23.02 3.41
N LEU A 46 -3.44 22.15 2.76
CA LEU A 46 -2.64 22.53 1.60
C LEU A 46 -3.50 22.93 0.40
N GLN A 47 -4.64 22.26 0.19
CA GLN A 47 -5.60 22.65 -0.83
C GLN A 47 -6.11 24.08 -0.59
N SER A 48 -6.40 24.46 0.66
CA SER A 48 -6.79 25.83 1.00
C SER A 48 -5.70 26.88 0.77
N GLN A 49 -4.43 26.44 0.70
CA GLN A 49 -3.27 27.26 0.35
C GLN A 49 -2.97 27.27 -1.15
N GLY A 50 -3.86 26.74 -2.00
CA GLY A 50 -3.73 26.72 -3.44
C GLY A 50 -2.88 25.60 -4.04
N TYR A 51 -2.51 24.59 -3.25
CA TYR A 51 -1.86 23.40 -3.76
C TYR A 51 -2.85 22.52 -4.53
N LYS A 52 -2.39 21.90 -5.61
CA LYS A 52 -3.06 20.77 -6.24
C LYS A 52 -2.74 19.51 -5.45
N THR A 53 -3.77 18.83 -4.97
CA THR A 53 -3.61 17.73 -4.02
C THR A 53 -4.01 16.41 -4.67
N GLY A 54 -3.12 15.41 -4.58
CA GLY A 54 -3.36 14.07 -5.12
C GLY A 54 -3.04 12.99 -4.11
N MET A 55 -3.77 11.90 -4.22
CA MET A 55 -3.48 10.68 -3.47
C MET A 55 -3.58 9.47 -4.38
N THR A 56 -2.58 8.58 -4.29
CA THR A 56 -2.67 7.24 -4.85
C THR A 56 -2.36 6.21 -3.77
N GLY A 57 -3.04 5.06 -3.84
CA GLY A 57 -2.79 3.99 -2.88
C GLY A 57 -3.99 3.62 -2.02
N LYS A 58 -3.74 3.30 -0.77
CA LYS A 58 -4.74 2.77 0.16
C LYS A 58 -5.29 3.84 1.10
N TRP A 59 -6.60 4.14 1.01
CA TRP A 59 -7.28 5.07 1.90
C TRP A 59 -7.71 4.42 3.23
N GLY A 60 -8.89 3.87 3.31
CA GLY A 60 -9.41 3.18 4.49
C GLY A 60 -9.92 4.08 5.62
N LEU A 61 -10.28 5.32 5.35
CA LEU A 61 -10.75 6.28 6.36
C LEU A 61 -12.19 6.75 6.13
N GLY A 62 -12.92 6.09 5.24
CA GLY A 62 -14.34 6.33 4.98
C GLY A 62 -14.88 5.43 3.89
N ALA A 63 -16.15 5.06 3.99
CA ALA A 63 -16.84 4.30 2.95
C ALA A 63 -17.28 5.20 1.79
N PRO A 64 -17.57 4.65 0.61
CA PRO A 64 -18.28 5.37 -0.43
C PRO A 64 -19.55 6.04 0.12
N ASN A 65 -19.91 7.18 -0.46
CA ASN A 65 -21.07 8.00 -0.03
C ASN A 65 -20.98 8.65 1.36
N THR A 66 -19.83 8.57 2.03
CA THR A 66 -19.57 9.33 3.27
C THR A 66 -18.86 10.65 2.99
N ASN A 67 -18.79 11.53 3.99
CA ASN A 67 -18.00 12.76 3.91
C ASN A 67 -16.49 12.53 4.08
N SER A 68 -16.08 11.29 4.31
CA SER A 68 -14.70 10.92 4.59
C SER A 68 -14.00 10.15 3.46
N VAL A 69 -14.52 10.26 2.23
CA VAL A 69 -13.79 9.78 1.04
C VAL A 69 -12.66 10.75 0.68
N PRO A 70 -11.59 10.31 -0.01
CA PRO A 70 -10.42 11.15 -0.27
C PRO A 70 -10.75 12.53 -0.86
N ASN A 71 -11.63 12.59 -1.86
CA ASN A 71 -11.97 13.84 -2.52
C ASN A 71 -12.73 14.84 -1.64
N LYS A 72 -13.41 14.37 -0.58
CA LYS A 72 -14.03 15.25 0.42
C LYS A 72 -13.09 15.61 1.57
N MET A 73 -11.96 14.91 1.66
CA MET A 73 -10.94 15.13 2.69
C MET A 73 -9.74 15.93 2.17
N GLY A 74 -9.94 16.67 1.07
CA GLY A 74 -8.98 17.65 0.57
C GLY A 74 -8.06 17.15 -0.55
N PHE A 75 -8.37 16.01 -1.18
CA PHE A 75 -7.65 15.57 -2.38
C PHE A 75 -8.43 15.93 -3.65
N ASP A 76 -7.84 16.73 -4.56
CA ASP A 76 -8.40 17.01 -5.88
C ASP A 76 -8.43 15.77 -6.77
N PHE A 77 -7.47 14.86 -6.55
CA PHE A 77 -7.33 13.62 -7.29
C PHE A 77 -7.10 12.44 -6.34
N PHE A 78 -7.79 11.34 -6.59
CA PHE A 78 -7.59 10.06 -5.92
C PHE A 78 -7.61 8.90 -6.91
N TYR A 79 -6.66 7.95 -6.75
CA TYR A 79 -6.70 6.66 -7.41
C TYR A 79 -6.18 5.56 -6.49
N GLY A 80 -7.02 4.56 -6.20
CA GLY A 80 -6.59 3.45 -5.35
C GLY A 80 -7.72 2.70 -4.66
N TYR A 81 -7.38 2.05 -3.55
CA TYR A 81 -8.33 1.35 -2.71
C TYR A 81 -9.06 2.32 -1.78
N ASN A 82 -10.37 2.42 -1.90
CA ASN A 82 -11.17 3.14 -0.90
C ASN A 82 -11.26 2.33 0.40
N CYS A 83 -11.26 1.01 0.32
CA CYS A 83 -11.34 0.08 1.46
C CYS A 83 -10.01 -0.61 1.75
N GLN A 84 -9.50 -0.47 2.98
CA GLN A 84 -8.27 -1.14 3.42
C GLN A 84 -8.37 -2.67 3.33
N ARG A 85 -9.55 -3.26 3.55
CA ARG A 85 -9.74 -4.71 3.47
C ARG A 85 -9.59 -5.25 2.06
N GLN A 86 -9.99 -4.48 1.05
CA GLN A 86 -9.81 -4.83 -0.35
C GLN A 86 -8.33 -4.86 -0.75
N ALA A 87 -7.48 -4.06 -0.10
CA ALA A 87 -6.03 -4.08 -0.33
C ALA A 87 -5.32 -5.36 0.19
N HIS A 88 -6.08 -6.38 0.63
CA HIS A 88 -5.59 -7.74 0.86
C HIS A 88 -5.64 -8.61 -0.41
N THR A 89 -5.83 -8.01 -1.56
CA THR A 89 -5.45 -8.51 -2.88
C THR A 89 -4.79 -7.39 -3.65
N LEU A 90 -3.68 -7.68 -4.34
CA LEU A 90 -3.02 -6.71 -5.23
C LEU A 90 -3.49 -6.86 -6.69
N TYR A 91 -4.43 -7.79 -6.93
CA TYR A 91 -5.20 -7.94 -8.16
C TYR A 91 -6.70 -7.83 -7.85
N PRO A 92 -7.18 -6.63 -7.42
CA PRO A 92 -8.60 -6.43 -7.09
C PRO A 92 -9.46 -6.42 -8.35
N SER A 93 -10.76 -6.63 -8.18
CA SER A 93 -11.75 -6.50 -9.26
C SER A 93 -11.96 -5.05 -9.71
N HIS A 94 -11.63 -4.09 -8.88
CA HIS A 94 -11.72 -2.66 -9.17
C HIS A 94 -10.87 -1.83 -8.22
N LEU A 95 -10.59 -0.61 -8.65
CA LEU A 95 -10.09 0.49 -7.85
C LEU A 95 -11.08 1.66 -7.91
N TRP A 96 -10.77 2.73 -7.20
CA TRP A 96 -11.55 3.96 -7.23
C TRP A 96 -10.73 5.07 -7.89
N LYS A 97 -11.32 5.72 -8.88
CA LYS A 97 -10.80 6.95 -9.48
C LYS A 97 -11.72 8.10 -9.11
N ASN A 98 -11.28 8.93 -8.19
CA ASN A 98 -12.13 9.94 -7.56
C ASN A 98 -13.37 9.29 -6.92
N GLY A 99 -14.57 9.61 -7.38
CA GLY A 99 -15.82 9.04 -6.86
C GLY A 99 -16.35 7.83 -7.63
N GLU A 100 -15.63 7.31 -8.63
CA GLU A 100 -16.10 6.28 -9.53
C GLU A 100 -15.25 5.01 -9.46
N ARG A 101 -15.85 3.85 -9.70
CA ARG A 101 -15.15 2.59 -9.80
C ARG A 101 -14.47 2.45 -11.16
N ASP A 102 -13.20 2.14 -11.14
CA ASP A 102 -12.42 1.68 -12.27
C ASP A 102 -12.38 0.15 -12.24
N ILE A 103 -13.14 -0.49 -13.11
CA ILE A 103 -13.28 -1.97 -13.16
C ILE A 103 -12.06 -2.56 -13.86
N LEU A 104 -11.42 -3.50 -13.20
CA LEU A 104 -10.18 -4.14 -13.65
C LEU A 104 -10.44 -5.52 -14.25
N ASN A 105 -9.53 -5.95 -15.11
CA ASN A 105 -9.58 -7.27 -15.75
C ASN A 105 -9.01 -8.36 -14.84
N ASN A 106 -9.58 -8.47 -13.63
CA ASN A 106 -9.20 -9.45 -12.63
C ASN A 106 -10.42 -10.22 -12.14
N LYS A 107 -10.25 -11.52 -11.92
CA LYS A 107 -11.25 -12.36 -11.26
C LYS A 107 -11.24 -12.11 -9.75
N ILE A 108 -12.39 -12.22 -9.13
CA ILE A 108 -12.49 -12.23 -7.66
C ILE A 108 -12.07 -13.61 -7.16
N VAL A 109 -10.95 -13.66 -6.46
CA VAL A 109 -10.42 -14.87 -5.83
C VAL A 109 -10.53 -14.73 -4.33
N ASN A 110 -11.12 -15.72 -3.67
CA ASN A 110 -11.23 -15.74 -2.22
C ASN A 110 -9.87 -16.12 -1.60
N LYS A 111 -9.55 -15.49 -0.47
CA LYS A 111 -8.40 -15.90 0.35
C LYS A 111 -8.66 -17.28 0.96
N GLY A 112 -7.60 -18.05 1.12
CA GLY A 112 -7.68 -19.38 1.71
C GLY A 112 -6.46 -20.22 1.40
N LYS A 113 -6.45 -21.42 1.95
CA LYS A 113 -5.39 -22.39 1.71
C LYS A 113 -5.39 -22.89 0.27
N LEU A 114 -4.20 -23.23 -0.21
CA LEU A 114 -4.06 -23.97 -1.46
C LEU A 114 -4.91 -25.25 -1.40
N SER A 115 -5.60 -25.56 -2.47
CA SER A 115 -6.42 -26.77 -2.54
C SER A 115 -5.52 -28.01 -2.40
N LYS A 116 -5.95 -28.97 -1.58
CA LYS A 116 -5.22 -30.22 -1.31
C LYS A 116 -5.03 -31.13 -2.53
N VAL A 117 -5.77 -30.87 -3.62
CA VAL A 117 -5.64 -31.61 -4.89
C VAL A 117 -4.58 -31.02 -5.82
N LEU A 118 -4.03 -29.84 -5.47
CA LEU A 118 -2.99 -29.19 -6.23
C LEU A 118 -1.61 -29.53 -5.64
N ASP A 119 -0.63 -29.69 -6.52
CA ASP A 119 0.77 -29.87 -6.12
C ASP A 119 1.35 -28.51 -5.69
N PRO A 120 1.83 -28.35 -4.43
CA PRO A 120 2.35 -27.08 -3.95
C PRO A 120 3.68 -26.66 -4.59
N TYR A 121 4.35 -27.56 -5.29
CA TYR A 121 5.62 -27.25 -5.97
C TYR A 121 5.46 -26.95 -7.47
N MET A 122 4.23 -26.89 -7.96
CA MET A 122 3.93 -26.57 -9.37
C MET A 122 3.43 -25.15 -9.52
N GLU A 123 4.00 -24.39 -10.45
CA GLU A 123 3.62 -22.99 -10.75
C GLU A 123 2.12 -22.85 -11.09
N GLU A 124 1.59 -23.81 -11.82
CA GLU A 124 0.19 -23.83 -12.25
C GLU A 124 -0.79 -23.82 -11.10
N SER A 125 -0.37 -24.31 -9.92
CA SER A 125 -1.18 -24.30 -8.70
C SER A 125 -1.46 -22.88 -8.16
N TYR A 126 -0.69 -21.89 -8.61
CA TYR A 126 -0.74 -20.51 -8.12
C TYR A 126 -1.23 -19.50 -9.18
N GLN A 127 -1.63 -19.97 -10.37
CA GLN A 127 -2.00 -19.10 -11.49
C GLN A 127 -3.16 -18.12 -11.19
N ASP A 128 -4.09 -18.51 -10.32
CA ASP A 128 -5.24 -17.65 -9.96
C ASP A 128 -4.85 -16.46 -9.06
N TYR A 129 -3.65 -16.47 -8.45
CA TYR A 129 -3.20 -15.43 -7.53
C TYR A 129 -2.37 -14.34 -8.20
N ASN A 130 -1.91 -14.55 -9.45
CA ASN A 130 -1.21 -13.59 -10.27
C ASN A 130 -2.00 -13.35 -11.57
N GLN A 131 -2.64 -12.19 -11.66
CA GLN A 131 -3.61 -11.92 -12.72
C GLN A 131 -3.12 -10.79 -13.64
N ASN A 132 -4.04 -10.03 -14.28
CA ASN A 132 -3.69 -9.07 -15.33
C ASN A 132 -3.33 -7.69 -14.76
N ASP A 133 -4.23 -7.10 -14.00
CA ASP A 133 -4.15 -5.70 -13.58
C ASP A 133 -3.60 -5.60 -12.14
N TYR A 134 -2.29 -5.42 -12.03
CA TYR A 134 -1.58 -5.27 -10.76
C TYR A 134 -1.79 -3.86 -10.21
N ALA A 135 -2.57 -3.74 -9.15
CA ALA A 135 -2.98 -2.46 -8.59
C ALA A 135 -1.81 -1.51 -8.22
N PRO A 136 -0.67 -1.97 -7.65
CA PRO A 136 0.46 -1.07 -7.39
C PRO A 136 1.04 -0.43 -8.65
N THR A 137 1.02 -1.13 -9.80
CA THR A 137 1.44 -0.55 -11.09
C THR A 137 0.47 0.51 -11.57
N LEU A 138 -0.85 0.24 -11.50
CA LEU A 138 -1.86 1.19 -11.92
C LEU A 138 -1.82 2.47 -11.07
N MET A 139 -1.73 2.32 -9.75
CA MET A 139 -1.60 3.45 -8.83
C MET A 139 -0.32 4.26 -9.07
N HIS A 140 0.79 3.59 -9.40
CA HIS A 140 2.04 4.24 -9.74
C HIS A 140 1.92 5.08 -11.02
N ASN A 141 1.32 4.52 -12.06
CA ASN A 141 1.10 5.23 -13.32
C ASN A 141 0.24 6.49 -13.13
N GLU A 142 -0.80 6.41 -12.30
CA GLU A 142 -1.63 7.57 -11.98
C GLU A 142 -0.90 8.61 -11.11
N ALA A 143 0.02 8.17 -10.23
CA ALA A 143 0.89 9.09 -9.49
C ALA A 143 1.81 9.87 -10.42
N LEU A 144 2.48 9.20 -11.37
CA LEU A 144 3.32 9.85 -12.38
C LEU A 144 2.50 10.80 -13.26
N GLY A 145 1.30 10.36 -13.66
CA GLY A 145 0.36 11.20 -14.42
C GLY A 145 -0.11 12.43 -13.64
N PHE A 146 -0.32 12.31 -12.32
CA PHE A 146 -0.64 13.45 -11.47
C PHE A 146 0.48 14.49 -11.43
N LEU A 147 1.73 14.04 -11.28
CA LEU A 147 2.90 14.94 -11.30
C LEU A 147 3.01 15.67 -12.64
N ASP A 148 2.80 14.98 -13.75
CA ASP A 148 2.89 15.56 -15.08
C ASP A 148 1.80 16.62 -15.33
N ARG A 149 0.55 16.32 -14.95
CA ARG A 149 -0.59 17.24 -15.07
C ARG A 149 -0.44 18.51 -14.20
N ASN A 150 0.36 18.44 -13.13
CA ASN A 150 0.50 19.53 -12.17
C ASN A 150 1.91 20.13 -12.12
N LYS A 151 2.73 19.90 -13.15
CA LYS A 151 4.12 20.37 -13.21
C LYS A 151 4.30 21.89 -13.06
N ASP A 152 3.30 22.67 -13.43
CA ASP A 152 3.31 24.13 -13.35
C ASP A 152 2.59 24.69 -12.11
N ASN A 153 2.14 23.82 -11.21
CA ASN A 153 1.44 24.18 -9.98
C ASN A 153 2.26 23.81 -8.74
N ASN A 154 1.97 24.43 -7.60
CA ASN A 154 2.32 23.83 -6.32
C ASN A 154 1.48 22.58 -6.12
N PHE A 155 2.08 21.46 -5.79
CA PHE A 155 1.36 20.21 -5.60
C PHE A 155 1.74 19.50 -4.30
N PHE A 156 0.82 18.68 -3.83
CA PHE A 156 1.01 17.71 -2.76
C PHE A 156 0.53 16.35 -3.26
N LEU A 157 1.43 15.38 -3.31
CA LEU A 157 1.11 13.98 -3.64
C LEU A 157 1.33 13.11 -2.41
N TYR A 158 0.26 12.47 -1.93
CA TYR A 158 0.33 11.43 -0.92
C TYR A 158 0.31 10.05 -1.58
N TYR A 159 1.47 9.41 -1.66
CA TYR A 159 1.63 8.09 -2.25
C TYR A 159 1.56 7.01 -1.16
N ALA A 160 0.34 6.55 -0.85
CA ALA A 160 0.06 5.55 0.19
C ALA A 160 0.17 4.13 -0.36
N SER A 161 1.39 3.72 -0.76
CA SER A 161 1.64 2.41 -1.36
C SER A 161 1.12 1.26 -0.49
N PRO A 162 0.40 0.27 -1.06
CA PRO A 162 0.00 -0.92 -0.32
C PRO A 162 1.13 -1.93 -0.15
N ILE A 163 2.21 -1.85 -0.93
CA ILE A 163 3.36 -2.75 -0.82
C ILE A 163 4.44 -2.16 0.09
N PRO A 164 5.19 -3.02 0.82
CA PRO A 164 5.23 -4.48 0.78
C PRO A 164 4.27 -5.19 1.76
N HIS A 165 3.09 -4.63 2.05
CA HIS A 165 2.08 -5.33 2.85
C HIS A 165 1.59 -6.59 2.12
N LEU A 166 1.24 -7.64 2.88
CA LEU A 166 0.65 -8.86 2.33
C LEU A 166 -0.69 -8.60 1.61
N PRO A 167 -1.04 -9.40 0.60
CA PRO A 167 -0.45 -10.69 0.21
C PRO A 167 0.85 -10.54 -0.58
N LEU A 168 1.61 -11.64 -0.64
CA LEU A 168 2.83 -11.72 -1.44
C LEU A 168 2.48 -11.84 -2.92
N GLN A 169 2.47 -10.71 -3.60
CA GLN A 169 2.19 -10.60 -5.04
C GLN A 169 3.10 -9.51 -5.61
N ALA A 170 3.85 -9.81 -6.64
CA ALA A 170 4.81 -8.91 -7.26
C ALA A 170 4.96 -9.19 -8.77
N PRO A 171 5.47 -8.24 -9.57
CA PRO A 171 5.79 -8.49 -10.96
C PRO A 171 6.82 -9.62 -11.12
N LEU A 172 6.53 -10.58 -12.00
CA LEU A 172 7.34 -11.79 -12.21
C LEU A 172 8.81 -11.47 -12.52
N LYS A 173 9.10 -10.36 -13.20
CA LYS A 173 10.47 -9.91 -13.45
C LYS A 173 11.31 -9.88 -12.16
N TRP A 174 10.77 -9.28 -11.11
CA TRP A 174 11.45 -9.17 -9.82
C TRP A 174 11.43 -10.48 -9.04
N VAL A 175 10.34 -11.24 -9.11
CA VAL A 175 10.23 -12.56 -8.46
C VAL A 175 11.29 -13.50 -9.02
N ASN A 176 11.41 -13.60 -10.34
CA ASN A 176 12.40 -14.46 -10.98
C ASN A 176 13.85 -14.06 -10.64
N TYR A 177 14.13 -12.74 -10.59
CA TYR A 177 15.44 -12.24 -10.18
C TYR A 177 15.82 -12.73 -8.77
N TYR A 178 14.87 -12.76 -7.83
CA TYR A 178 15.16 -13.23 -6.47
C TYR A 178 15.12 -14.74 -6.33
N ARG A 179 14.34 -15.46 -7.13
CA ARG A 179 14.41 -16.94 -7.21
C ARG A 179 15.80 -17.42 -7.63
N GLU A 180 16.40 -16.77 -8.61
CA GLU A 180 17.78 -17.06 -9.02
C GLU A 180 18.80 -16.82 -7.90
N LYS A 181 18.56 -15.85 -7.01
CA LYS A 181 19.45 -15.52 -5.90
C LYS A 181 19.27 -16.39 -4.68
N PHE A 182 18.03 -16.71 -4.34
CA PHE A 182 17.71 -17.42 -3.08
C PHE A 182 17.65 -18.92 -3.28
N GLY A 183 17.44 -19.40 -4.52
CA GLY A 183 17.25 -20.80 -4.83
C GLY A 183 15.86 -21.30 -4.47
N ASN A 184 15.76 -22.60 -4.19
CA ASN A 184 14.47 -23.20 -3.82
C ASN A 184 14.08 -22.83 -2.39
N GLU A 185 12.81 -22.54 -2.21
CA GLU A 185 12.21 -22.23 -0.91
C GLU A 185 10.91 -23.02 -0.72
N GLU A 186 10.48 -23.17 0.53
CA GLU A 186 9.23 -23.86 0.84
C GLU A 186 8.04 -22.97 0.48
N PRO A 187 7.05 -23.50 -0.25
CA PRO A 187 5.85 -22.77 -0.59
C PRO A 187 5.02 -22.39 0.64
N TYR A 188 4.49 -21.18 0.65
CA TYR A 188 3.46 -20.77 1.60
C TYR A 188 2.09 -21.21 1.10
N LEU A 189 1.36 -21.98 1.90
CA LEU A 189 0.10 -22.62 1.50
C LEU A 189 -1.16 -21.85 1.87
N GLY A 190 -1.05 -20.65 2.44
CA GLY A 190 -2.21 -19.81 2.78
C GLY A 190 -2.73 -19.99 4.21
N ASP A 191 -1.95 -20.56 5.12
CA ASP A 191 -2.36 -20.88 6.49
C ASP A 191 -2.76 -19.66 7.34
N ASP A 192 -2.15 -18.51 7.08
CA ASP A 192 -2.39 -17.25 7.81
C ASP A 192 -3.51 -16.38 7.19
N GLY A 193 -4.32 -16.94 6.27
CA GLY A 193 -5.45 -16.24 5.66
C GLY A 193 -5.07 -15.22 4.59
N TYR A 194 -3.88 -15.34 4.00
CA TYR A 194 -3.46 -14.68 2.77
C TYR A 194 -3.39 -15.68 1.62
N TYR A 195 -3.15 -15.21 0.41
CA TYR A 195 -3.01 -16.09 -0.75
C TYR A 195 -1.76 -16.95 -0.65
N PRO A 196 -1.85 -18.22 -1.09
CA PRO A 196 -0.67 -19.07 -1.26
C PRO A 196 0.35 -18.45 -2.20
N ASN A 197 1.64 -18.77 -1.97
CA ASN A 197 2.73 -18.30 -2.80
C ASN A 197 3.82 -19.36 -2.88
N ILE A 198 4.27 -19.69 -4.10
CA ILE A 198 5.28 -20.73 -4.33
C ILE A 198 6.69 -20.31 -3.89
N SER A 199 6.97 -19.01 -3.89
CA SER A 199 8.30 -18.46 -3.55
C SER A 199 8.14 -17.24 -2.64
N PRO A 200 7.75 -17.44 -1.37
CA PRO A 200 7.35 -16.32 -0.49
C PRO A 200 8.48 -15.33 -0.21
N MET A 201 9.71 -15.78 0.05
CA MET A 201 10.84 -14.88 0.32
C MET A 201 11.24 -14.11 -0.93
N ALA A 202 11.35 -14.79 -2.08
CA ALA A 202 11.66 -14.14 -3.35
C ALA A 202 10.59 -13.10 -3.72
N THR A 203 9.31 -13.41 -3.48
CA THR A 203 8.21 -12.49 -3.75
C THR A 203 8.22 -11.29 -2.81
N TYR A 204 8.55 -11.47 -1.53
CA TYR A 204 8.67 -10.35 -0.59
C TYR A 204 9.81 -9.40 -0.98
N ALA A 205 10.99 -9.95 -1.30
CA ALA A 205 12.12 -9.16 -1.80
C ALA A 205 11.77 -8.42 -3.10
N ALA A 206 11.02 -9.09 -3.99
CA ALA A 206 10.53 -8.51 -5.24
C ALA A 206 9.59 -7.32 -5.00
N MET A 207 8.69 -7.40 -4.02
CA MET A 207 7.81 -6.29 -3.65
C MET A 207 8.60 -5.07 -3.16
N ILE A 208 9.64 -5.28 -2.35
CA ILE A 208 10.50 -4.21 -1.85
C ILE A 208 11.27 -3.55 -3.00
N SER A 209 11.88 -4.35 -3.88
CA SER A 209 12.60 -3.82 -5.05
C SER A 209 11.68 -3.10 -6.04
N TYR A 210 10.45 -3.57 -6.18
CA TYR A 210 9.47 -2.88 -7.01
C TYR A 210 9.04 -1.54 -6.39
N LEU A 211 8.90 -1.46 -5.07
CA LEU A 211 8.65 -0.19 -4.38
C LEU A 211 9.83 0.78 -4.56
N ASP A 212 11.07 0.30 -4.44
CA ASP A 212 12.26 1.11 -4.67
C ASP A 212 12.32 1.64 -6.11
N GLN A 213 12.01 0.80 -7.09
CA GLN A 213 11.86 1.22 -8.49
C GLN A 213 10.82 2.35 -8.62
N GLN A 214 9.65 2.21 -8.00
CA GLN A 214 8.59 3.24 -8.05
C GLN A 214 9.04 4.57 -7.45
N VAL A 215 9.81 4.55 -6.35
CA VAL A 215 10.43 5.75 -5.80
C VAL A 215 11.42 6.38 -6.79
N GLY A 216 12.25 5.56 -7.42
CA GLY A 216 13.19 5.98 -8.47
C GLY A 216 12.47 6.65 -9.66
N ASP A 217 11.34 6.07 -10.10
CA ASP A 217 10.54 6.60 -11.19
C ASP A 217 9.91 7.95 -10.84
N ILE A 218 9.42 8.13 -9.59
CA ILE A 218 8.92 9.43 -9.09
C ILE A 218 10.04 10.48 -9.10
N VAL A 219 11.22 10.14 -8.58
CA VAL A 219 12.38 11.05 -8.59
C VAL A 219 12.77 11.43 -10.03
N SER A 220 12.76 10.46 -10.94
CA SER A 220 13.06 10.67 -12.35
C SER A 220 12.02 11.58 -13.02
N LYS A 221 10.73 11.37 -12.74
CA LYS A 221 9.64 12.23 -13.21
C LYS A 221 9.77 13.65 -12.69
N LEU A 222 10.09 13.84 -11.41
CA LEU A 222 10.32 15.17 -10.85
C LEU A 222 11.48 15.91 -11.52
N LYS A 223 12.55 15.21 -11.89
CA LYS A 223 13.67 15.77 -12.66
C LYS A 223 13.23 16.14 -14.09
N GLU A 224 12.50 15.26 -14.76
CA GLU A 224 11.97 15.47 -16.11
C GLU A 224 11.12 16.74 -16.18
N ILE A 225 10.19 16.91 -15.23
CA ILE A 225 9.32 18.10 -15.15
C ILE A 225 9.98 19.32 -14.47
N ARG A 226 11.27 19.24 -14.14
CA ARG A 226 12.08 20.31 -13.52
C ARG A 226 11.60 20.78 -12.15
N GLN A 227 10.92 19.91 -11.40
CA GLN A 227 10.44 20.21 -10.05
C GLN A 227 11.28 19.57 -8.93
N TYR A 228 12.23 18.69 -9.24
CA TYR A 228 13.01 17.95 -8.25
C TYR A 228 13.71 18.83 -7.23
N GLU A 229 14.39 19.90 -7.70
CA GLU A 229 15.14 20.81 -6.83
C GLU A 229 14.25 21.55 -5.80
N ASN A 230 12.97 21.75 -6.12
CA ASN A 230 12.02 22.49 -5.30
C ASN A 230 10.95 21.58 -4.66
N THR A 231 11.15 20.29 -4.65
CA THR A 231 10.22 19.33 -4.04
C THR A 231 10.81 18.74 -2.77
N LEU A 232 10.04 18.78 -1.67
CA LEU A 232 10.30 17.99 -0.48
C LEU A 232 9.72 16.59 -0.68
N ILE A 233 10.59 15.59 -0.72
CA ILE A 233 10.22 14.17 -0.78
C ILE A 233 10.42 13.59 0.62
N ILE A 234 9.38 12.97 1.17
CA ILE A 234 9.45 12.24 2.44
C ILE A 234 9.10 10.78 2.16
N PHE A 235 10.00 9.87 2.52
CA PHE A 235 9.78 8.43 2.48
C PHE A 235 9.76 7.88 3.90
N THR A 236 8.71 7.15 4.25
CA THR A 236 8.58 6.53 5.58
C THR A 236 7.61 5.34 5.49
N SER A 237 7.41 4.65 6.60
CA SER A 237 6.42 3.57 6.76
C SER A 237 5.39 3.93 7.82
N ASP A 238 4.22 3.28 7.78
CA ASP A 238 3.14 3.46 8.75
C ASP A 238 3.35 2.66 10.05
N ASN A 239 4.16 1.60 9.99
CA ASN A 239 4.51 0.73 11.13
C ASN A 239 5.75 -0.12 10.84
N GLY A 240 6.26 -0.74 11.87
CA GLY A 240 7.35 -1.70 11.80
C GLY A 240 7.01 -2.99 11.03
N PRO A 241 7.98 -3.89 10.85
CA PRO A 241 7.84 -5.07 9.99
C PRO A 241 6.77 -6.04 10.47
N THR A 242 6.21 -6.79 9.52
CA THR A 242 5.28 -7.89 9.81
C THR A 242 6.01 -9.10 10.40
N PHE A 243 5.27 -9.94 11.15
CA PHE A 243 5.76 -11.19 11.73
C PHE A 243 5.08 -12.43 11.14
N LYS A 244 4.42 -12.29 10.02
CA LYS A 244 3.69 -13.38 9.38
C LYS A 244 4.68 -14.44 8.85
N ASP A 245 4.33 -15.73 9.02
CA ASP A 245 5.23 -16.87 8.75
C ASP A 245 5.69 -16.95 7.29
N GLN A 246 4.94 -16.34 6.35
CA GLN A 246 5.33 -16.20 4.94
C GLN A 246 6.41 -15.12 4.69
N VAL A 247 6.79 -14.35 5.72
CA VAL A 247 7.88 -13.37 5.66
C VAL A 247 8.85 -13.71 6.79
N ASP A 248 9.98 -14.26 6.41
CA ASP A 248 11.05 -14.60 7.37
C ASP A 248 11.76 -13.32 7.83
N ILE A 249 11.38 -12.86 9.03
CA ILE A 249 11.92 -11.63 9.62
C ILE A 249 13.40 -11.77 10.06
N GLU A 250 13.87 -13.00 10.29
CA GLU A 250 15.29 -13.28 10.64
C GLU A 250 16.14 -13.27 9.39
N PHE A 251 15.71 -13.96 8.34
CA PHE A 251 16.37 -13.95 7.04
C PHE A 251 16.56 -12.51 6.50
N PHE A 252 15.53 -11.70 6.57
CA PHE A 252 15.57 -10.31 6.10
C PHE A 252 16.17 -9.32 7.11
N ASN A 253 16.49 -9.74 8.34
CA ASN A 253 16.87 -8.86 9.43
C ASN A 253 15.95 -7.64 9.55
N SER A 254 14.64 -7.87 9.42
CA SER A 254 13.64 -6.81 9.21
C SER A 254 13.51 -5.85 10.39
N THR A 255 13.88 -6.27 11.58
CA THR A 255 13.85 -5.44 12.80
C THR A 255 15.14 -4.63 13.02
N GLY A 256 16.21 -4.93 12.27
CA GLY A 256 17.50 -4.28 12.42
C GLY A 256 18.05 -4.42 13.85
N ILE A 257 18.21 -3.30 14.54
CA ILE A 257 18.74 -3.24 15.92
C ILE A 257 17.71 -3.59 17.01
N PHE A 258 16.43 -3.71 16.65
CA PHE A 258 15.37 -4.01 17.61
C PHE A 258 15.23 -5.52 17.86
N VAL A 259 14.68 -5.88 19.02
CA VAL A 259 14.47 -7.28 19.36
C VAL A 259 13.53 -7.95 18.35
N ASN A 260 14.02 -9.03 17.73
CA ASN A 260 13.27 -9.79 16.74
C ASN A 260 12.29 -10.76 17.43
N SER A 261 11.09 -10.33 17.69
CA SER A 261 10.02 -11.20 18.21
C SER A 261 8.64 -10.71 17.75
N LYS A 262 7.69 -11.67 17.68
CA LYS A 262 6.27 -11.37 17.38
C LYS A 262 5.65 -10.34 18.34
N LYS A 263 6.25 -10.12 19.51
CA LYS A 263 5.77 -9.18 20.55
C LYS A 263 6.32 -7.77 20.38
N THR A 264 7.34 -7.57 19.54
CA THR A 264 8.08 -6.32 19.43
C THR A 264 7.99 -5.65 18.04
N VAL A 265 7.27 -6.26 17.09
CA VAL A 265 7.10 -5.79 15.72
C VAL A 265 5.69 -5.22 15.49
N LYS A 266 5.25 -5.12 14.25
CA LYS A 266 3.92 -4.61 13.86
C LYS A 266 2.81 -5.03 14.80
N GLY A 267 2.05 -4.05 15.28
CA GLY A 267 0.94 -4.26 16.25
C GLY A 267 1.37 -4.16 17.71
N SER A 268 2.66 -3.98 18.01
CA SER A 268 3.15 -3.69 19.36
C SER A 268 3.41 -2.20 19.55
N VAL A 269 3.48 -1.78 20.81
CA VAL A 269 3.89 -0.41 21.23
C VAL A 269 5.40 -0.31 21.47
N ASN A 270 6.14 -1.37 21.23
CA ASN A 270 7.59 -1.39 21.35
C ASN A 270 8.26 -0.69 20.13
N GLU A 271 9.55 -0.35 20.27
CA GLU A 271 10.32 0.35 19.24
C GLU A 271 10.23 -0.33 17.86
N GLY A 272 10.37 -1.66 17.79
CA GLY A 272 10.26 -2.40 16.52
C GLY A 272 8.87 -2.36 15.86
N GLY A 273 7.83 -1.96 16.60
CA GLY A 273 6.47 -1.77 16.07
C GLY A 273 6.15 -0.35 15.64
N LEU A 274 6.75 0.65 16.31
CA LEU A 274 6.43 2.07 16.14
C LEU A 274 7.53 2.84 15.42
N ARG A 275 8.80 2.57 15.73
CA ARG A 275 9.94 3.29 15.18
C ARG A 275 10.25 2.79 13.77
N VAL A 276 10.04 3.66 12.81
CA VAL A 276 10.23 3.39 11.38
C VAL A 276 11.30 4.31 10.80
N PRO A 277 12.02 3.87 9.75
CA PRO A 277 12.96 4.74 9.06
C PRO A 277 12.19 5.88 8.37
N SER A 278 12.78 7.06 8.38
CA SER A 278 12.28 8.22 7.66
C SER A 278 13.41 8.90 6.92
N ILE A 279 13.18 9.22 5.65
CA ILE A 279 14.14 9.92 4.78
C ILE A 279 13.45 11.16 4.23
N ALA A 280 14.09 12.31 4.36
CA ALA A 280 13.65 13.55 3.73
C ALA A 280 14.69 14.05 2.73
N SER A 281 14.26 14.38 1.53
CA SER A 281 15.11 14.93 0.47
C SER A 281 14.48 16.21 -0.07
N TRP A 282 15.24 17.29 -0.02
CA TRP A 282 14.90 18.57 -0.66
C TRP A 282 16.19 19.25 -1.10
N PRO A 283 16.63 19.06 -2.35
CA PRO A 283 17.97 19.50 -2.79
C PRO A 283 18.29 20.96 -2.50
N LYS A 284 17.35 21.87 -2.65
CA LYS A 284 17.56 23.30 -2.35
C LYS A 284 17.61 23.66 -0.86
N LYS A 285 17.17 22.80 0.04
CA LYS A 285 16.96 23.14 1.46
C LYS A 285 17.66 22.21 2.45
N ILE A 286 17.78 20.93 2.12
CA ILE A 286 18.35 19.91 3.00
C ILE A 286 19.72 19.51 2.45
N LYS A 287 20.75 19.70 3.26
CA LYS A 287 22.12 19.27 2.89
C LYS A 287 22.18 17.74 2.84
N PRO A 288 22.73 17.14 1.75
CA PRO A 288 22.92 15.70 1.66
C PRO A 288 23.70 15.13 2.86
N GLY A 289 23.28 13.97 3.36
CA GLY A 289 23.90 13.30 4.50
C GLY A 289 23.58 13.91 5.86
N SER A 290 22.72 14.93 5.94
CA SER A 290 22.23 15.45 7.22
C SER A 290 21.49 14.38 8.00
N LYS A 291 21.66 14.38 9.32
CA LYS A 291 20.90 13.52 10.25
C LYS A 291 20.19 14.42 11.26
N SER A 292 19.03 13.97 11.74
CA SER A 292 18.30 14.62 12.82
C SER A 292 17.89 13.57 13.83
N ASP A 293 18.13 13.86 15.09
CA ASP A 293 17.64 13.07 16.23
C ASP A 293 16.31 13.62 16.79
N TYR A 294 15.75 14.62 16.11
CA TYR A 294 14.44 15.17 16.45
C TYR A 294 13.36 14.13 16.08
N PRO A 295 12.42 13.82 17.01
CA PRO A 295 11.34 12.88 16.75
C PRO A 295 10.36 13.42 15.71
#